data_51988f7d75838cd142a46a988d8522ed
#
_entry.id   51988f7d75838cd142a46a988d8522ed
#
_cell.length_a   1.000
_cell.length_b   1.000
_cell.length_c   1.000
_cell.angle_alpha   90.00
_cell.angle_beta   90.00
_cell.angle_gamma   90.00
#
_symmetry.space_group_name_H-M   'P 1'
#
loop_
_entity.id
_entity.type
_entity.pdbx_description
1 polymer ?
#
loop_
_entity_poly.entity_id
_entity_poly.type
_entity_poly.pdbx_seq_one_letter_code
_entity_poly.pdbx_strand_id
1 'polypeptide(L)'
;MRRILLLAASLLLTAGVQARQTDTLFAADCGIRPYTYENLSGKFRDLLAACKEAGTRVLVLEKGRYDFWPEGAVRRDWFISNTSSEEECPSKTKTVGLLLDGMEDFVIEGNGATLMFHGKMTMVAADRCRNIVLRNLHFDFERPGGSELTYLKQDEEGVEVALHRDSRYEIVDGKIRLFGEGWQSEKIHCIEYDPDTGRFFYSDGWNVLASSPAVETAPGRVRFATPPDFRPRIGNTLTVRDIIRDQVGMFLHQSENIMLEDLGVHYMHGLGIVSQYSRDITLRRVDCMPREGSGRILASSADFLHFSGCSGKVRVLGCRFIGAQDDPINVHGTNLRAVARTGEASLQLRFMHAQSYGFDAFFPGDTVSFVKAASMQRFAAATVTSVRRLSDQVVEVVFDRPVPAGLELDRDCVENMTRTPEVEIRNCFFTRTSTRGTLVTTPRKVVIADNVYCKTGMSAILIEGDAEGWYESGPVKDVLIRNNTFIDCAWNGGPARAVIALHPSNTLVDPEHPVHENVRIIGNRFQVSGNPVLYAKSTGGLVFRDNTIETLPDALPGRDLFILEGCKDPVLETE
;
A
#
# COMPACT_ATOMS: atom_id res chain seq x y z
N MET A 1 20.08 5.92 39.41
CA MET A 1 20.53 6.14 38.04
C MET A 1 19.95 7.38 37.34
N ARG A 2 19.37 8.32 38.06
CA ARG A 2 18.85 9.62 37.53
C ARG A 2 19.86 10.79 37.55
N ARG A 3 21.11 10.57 38.00
CA ARG A 3 22.09 11.65 38.20
C ARG A 3 23.19 11.75 37.14
N ILE A 4 23.31 10.83 36.22
CA ILE A 4 24.39 10.84 35.21
C ILE A 4 23.96 11.56 33.91
N LEU A 5 22.68 11.58 33.56
CA LEU A 5 22.17 12.29 32.37
C LEU A 5 22.08 13.82 32.58
N LEU A 6 21.96 14.29 33.81
CA LEU A 6 21.96 15.74 34.15
C LEU A 6 23.36 16.39 34.15
N LEU A 7 24.43 15.60 34.23
CA LEU A 7 25.81 16.13 34.18
C LEU A 7 26.32 16.36 32.74
N ALA A 8 25.77 15.67 31.73
CA ALA A 8 26.14 15.95 30.34
C ALA A 8 25.46 17.22 29.77
N ALA A 9 24.28 17.56 30.30
CA ALA A 9 23.57 18.78 29.90
C ALA A 9 24.06 20.04 30.62
N SER A 10 24.61 19.91 31.85
CA SER A 10 25.07 21.06 32.66
C SER A 10 26.51 21.50 32.37
N LEU A 11 27.31 20.70 31.66
CA LEU A 11 28.66 21.06 31.22
C LEU A 11 28.70 21.84 29.89
N LEU A 12 27.57 22.00 29.21
CA LEU A 12 27.43 22.79 27.98
C LEU A 12 26.98 24.24 28.22
N LEU A 13 26.70 24.64 29.47
CA LEU A 13 26.11 25.95 29.80
C LEU A 13 27.08 26.97 30.37
N THR A 14 28.40 26.68 30.50
CA THR A 14 29.37 27.60 31.13
C THR A 14 30.60 27.97 30.29
N ALA A 15 30.67 27.53 29.05
CA ALA A 15 31.63 28.09 28.12
C ALA A 15 30.83 28.75 26.99
N GLY A 16 30.98 30.05 26.78
CA GLY A 16 30.46 30.81 25.64
C GLY A 16 31.12 30.39 24.31
N VAL A 17 31.09 29.11 24.03
CA VAL A 17 31.39 28.52 22.74
C VAL A 17 30.02 28.35 22.05
N GLN A 18 29.74 29.19 21.04
CA GLN A 18 28.74 28.86 20.01
C GLN A 18 28.96 27.41 19.67
N ALA A 19 28.04 26.53 20.14
CA ALA A 19 28.04 25.14 19.73
C ALA A 19 28.00 25.16 18.20
N ARG A 20 29.04 24.72 17.52
CA ARG A 20 29.02 24.47 16.07
C ARG A 20 27.90 23.50 15.88
N GLN A 21 26.85 23.93 15.19
CA GLN A 21 25.76 23.10 14.72
C GLN A 21 26.41 21.96 13.92
N THR A 22 26.50 20.78 14.54
CA THR A 22 27.06 19.64 13.84
C THR A 22 25.98 19.18 12.87
N ASP A 23 26.15 19.45 11.58
CA ASP A 23 25.19 19.05 10.56
C ASP A 23 24.95 17.51 10.56
N THR A 24 25.89 16.74 11.12
CA THR A 24 25.86 15.28 11.16
C THR A 24 26.04 14.77 12.59
N LEU A 25 25.16 13.83 12.98
CA LEU A 25 25.21 13.11 14.26
C LEU A 25 25.33 11.60 13.98
N PHE A 26 26.27 10.94 14.65
CA PHE A 26 26.38 9.49 14.61
C PHE A 26 25.62 8.87 15.78
N ALA A 27 24.71 7.93 15.51
CA ALA A 27 23.92 7.26 16.55
C ALA A 27 24.82 6.54 17.58
N ALA A 28 25.98 6.05 17.17
CA ALA A 28 26.97 5.42 18.02
C ALA A 28 27.52 6.35 19.11
N ASP A 29 27.67 7.66 18.82
CA ASP A 29 28.13 8.67 19.77
C ASP A 29 27.07 8.96 20.86
N CYS A 30 25.80 8.63 20.57
CA CYS A 30 24.67 8.68 21.49
C CYS A 30 24.41 7.34 22.21
N GLY A 31 25.34 6.39 22.12
CA GLY A 31 25.21 5.06 22.73
C GLY A 31 24.20 4.13 22.06
N ILE A 32 23.82 4.42 20.81
CA ILE A 32 22.93 3.57 20.00
C ILE A 32 23.80 2.80 19.00
N ARG A 33 24.03 1.52 19.29
CA ARG A 33 24.91 0.64 18.50
C ARG A 33 24.16 -0.59 17.98
N PRO A 34 24.60 -1.15 16.84
CA PRO A 34 24.00 -2.37 16.31
C PRO A 34 24.35 -3.59 17.16
N TYR A 35 23.61 -4.70 16.94
CA TYR A 35 23.81 -6.02 17.56
C TYR A 35 23.75 -6.05 19.09
N THR A 36 23.12 -5.08 19.72
CA THR A 36 22.90 -5.10 21.18
C THR A 36 21.71 -5.99 21.55
N TYR A 37 20.80 -6.21 20.62
CA TYR A 37 19.53 -6.93 20.82
C TYR A 37 18.69 -6.33 21.99
N GLU A 38 18.94 -5.08 22.30
CA GLU A 38 18.15 -4.30 23.25
C GLU A 38 16.99 -3.60 22.54
N ASN A 39 15.93 -3.31 23.28
CA ASN A 39 14.87 -2.45 22.77
C ASN A 39 15.38 -1.01 22.62
N LEU A 40 15.49 -0.57 21.38
CA LEU A 40 15.99 0.76 21.05
C LEU A 40 14.88 1.80 20.82
N SER A 41 13.60 1.41 20.89
CA SER A 41 12.46 2.31 20.59
C SER A 41 12.50 3.61 21.40
N GLY A 42 12.72 3.53 22.72
CA GLY A 42 12.83 4.72 23.58
C GLY A 42 14.07 5.56 23.28
N LYS A 43 15.22 4.90 23.02
CA LYS A 43 16.47 5.61 22.69
C LYS A 43 16.35 6.37 21.36
N PHE A 44 15.75 5.77 20.33
CA PHE A 44 15.52 6.43 19.04
C PHE A 44 14.50 7.56 19.14
N ARG A 45 13.42 7.39 19.92
CA ARG A 45 12.48 8.49 20.20
C ARG A 45 13.22 9.71 20.75
N ASP A 46 14.05 9.51 21.77
CA ASP A 46 14.76 10.60 22.44
C ASP A 46 15.85 11.20 21.53
N LEU A 47 16.54 10.37 20.74
CA LEU A 47 17.52 10.80 19.75
C LEU A 47 16.88 11.67 18.66
N LEU A 48 15.76 11.24 18.07
CA LEU A 48 15.08 12.00 17.01
C LEU A 48 14.54 13.35 17.54
N ALA A 49 14.04 13.39 18.79
CA ALA A 49 13.66 14.63 19.45
C ALA A 49 14.88 15.57 19.63
N ALA A 50 16.01 15.04 20.07
CA ALA A 50 17.26 15.82 20.22
C ALA A 50 17.78 16.31 18.85
N CYS A 51 17.71 15.50 17.79
CA CYS A 51 18.05 15.92 16.43
C CYS A 51 17.20 17.12 15.98
N LYS A 52 15.89 17.07 16.23
CA LYS A 52 14.97 18.15 15.88
C LYS A 52 15.31 19.44 16.64
N GLU A 53 15.52 19.36 17.95
CA GLU A 53 15.86 20.53 18.80
C GLU A 53 17.21 21.15 18.42
N ALA A 54 18.21 20.31 18.09
CA ALA A 54 19.53 20.77 17.70
C ALA A 54 19.63 21.25 16.23
N GLY A 55 18.58 21.00 15.41
CA GLY A 55 18.64 21.29 13.97
C GLY A 55 19.64 20.39 13.23
N THR A 56 19.86 19.17 13.72
CA THR A 56 20.72 18.17 13.04
C THR A 56 20.15 17.85 11.66
N ARG A 57 21.01 17.83 10.64
CA ARG A 57 20.59 17.53 9.26
C ARG A 57 20.77 16.08 8.86
N VAL A 58 21.75 15.38 9.41
CA VAL A 58 22.07 14.01 9.04
C VAL A 58 22.25 13.17 10.30
N LEU A 59 21.45 12.12 10.45
CA LEU A 59 21.67 11.05 11.42
C LEU A 59 22.27 9.86 10.70
N VAL A 60 23.42 9.40 11.19
CA VAL A 60 24.17 8.28 10.59
C VAL A 60 24.11 7.06 11.50
N LEU A 61 23.68 5.91 10.95
CA LEU A 61 23.72 4.62 11.61
C LEU A 61 24.95 3.83 11.16
N GLU A 62 25.49 3.00 12.05
CA GLU A 62 26.46 1.96 11.68
C GLU A 62 25.73 0.78 11.03
N LYS A 63 26.39 0.08 10.11
CA LYS A 63 25.86 -1.16 9.53
C LYS A 63 25.63 -2.22 10.63
N GLY A 64 24.46 -2.83 10.65
CA GLY A 64 24.13 -3.91 11.57
C GLY A 64 22.66 -3.91 11.95
N ARG A 65 22.30 -4.73 12.92
CA ARG A 65 20.92 -4.93 13.37
C ARG A 65 20.58 -4.04 14.57
N TYR A 66 19.42 -3.37 14.50
CA TYR A 66 18.84 -2.55 15.55
C TYR A 66 17.42 -3.04 15.83
N ASP A 67 17.10 -3.33 17.08
CA ASP A 67 15.83 -3.96 17.47
C ASP A 67 14.87 -2.96 18.13
N PHE A 68 13.58 -3.06 17.74
CA PHE A 68 12.50 -2.17 18.17
C PHE A 68 11.30 -2.96 18.67
N TRP A 69 10.83 -2.65 19.88
CA TRP A 69 9.61 -3.22 20.46
C TRP A 69 8.56 -2.14 20.73
N PRO A 70 7.29 -2.51 20.89
CA PRO A 70 6.21 -1.57 21.23
C PRO A 70 6.47 -0.78 22.53
N GLU A 71 7.20 -1.37 23.49
CA GLU A 71 7.54 -0.74 24.76
C GLU A 71 8.53 0.41 24.54
N GLY A 72 8.14 1.61 24.98
CA GLY A 72 8.95 2.83 24.80
C GLY A 72 8.82 3.48 23.41
N ALA A 73 8.14 2.86 22.47
CA ALA A 73 7.80 3.45 21.19
C ALA A 73 6.76 4.58 21.35
N VAL A 74 6.70 5.47 20.37
CA VAL A 74 5.72 6.55 20.35
C VAL A 74 4.35 5.99 19.97
N ARG A 75 3.29 6.51 20.60
CA ARG A 75 1.90 6.21 20.24
C ARG A 75 1.21 7.45 19.71
N ARG A 76 0.50 7.33 18.59
CA ARG A 76 -0.27 8.39 17.95
C ARG A 76 -1.59 7.86 17.42
N ASP A 77 -2.64 8.65 17.58
CA ASP A 77 -3.94 8.33 16.99
C ASP A 77 -4.02 8.95 15.60
N TRP A 78 -4.18 8.11 14.58
CA TRP A 78 -4.36 8.53 13.20
C TRP A 78 -5.46 7.73 12.52
N PHE A 79 -6.29 8.43 11.76
CA PHE A 79 -7.16 7.83 10.77
C PHE A 79 -6.37 7.70 9.47
N ILE A 80 -6.11 6.48 9.06
CA ILE A 80 -5.36 6.18 7.85
C ILE A 80 -6.30 5.51 6.84
N SER A 81 -6.30 6.02 5.61
CA SER A 81 -7.10 5.49 4.51
C SER A 81 -6.87 3.98 4.32
N ASN A 82 -7.91 3.24 4.00
CA ASN A 82 -7.89 1.81 3.65
C ASN A 82 -7.30 0.89 4.74
N THR A 83 -7.38 1.33 6.00
CA THR A 83 -7.02 0.49 7.17
C THR A 83 -8.25 -0.18 7.77
N SER A 84 -8.22 -0.59 9.02
CA SER A 84 -9.35 -1.27 9.66
C SER A 84 -10.55 -0.34 9.88
N SER A 85 -11.74 -0.88 9.68
CA SER A 85 -12.98 -0.26 10.11
C SER A 85 -13.05 -0.13 11.65
N GLU A 86 -14.02 0.63 12.14
CA GLU A 86 -14.25 0.76 13.58
C GLU A 86 -14.67 -0.58 14.22
N GLU A 87 -15.42 -1.41 13.49
CA GLU A 87 -15.83 -2.75 13.93
C GLU A 87 -14.64 -3.72 14.00
N GLU A 88 -13.75 -3.67 13.01
CA GLU A 88 -12.55 -4.54 12.96
C GLU A 88 -11.52 -4.14 14.01
N CYS A 89 -11.29 -2.85 14.20
CA CYS A 89 -10.34 -2.29 15.14
C CYS A 89 -10.77 -0.89 15.59
N PRO A 90 -11.45 -0.74 16.73
CA PRO A 90 -11.91 0.56 17.23
C PRO A 90 -10.76 1.51 17.61
N SER A 91 -9.58 0.97 17.96
CA SER A 91 -8.41 1.79 18.29
C SER A 91 -7.78 2.37 17.03
N LYS A 92 -7.57 3.69 17.03
CA LYS A 92 -6.82 4.39 15.97
C LYS A 92 -5.36 4.62 16.32
N THR A 93 -4.93 4.11 17.48
CA THR A 93 -3.56 4.27 17.97
C THR A 93 -2.58 3.45 17.14
N LYS A 94 -1.58 4.13 16.58
CA LYS A 94 -0.43 3.52 15.92
C LYS A 94 0.76 3.53 16.86
N THR A 95 1.47 2.41 16.92
CA THR A 95 2.72 2.26 17.69
C THR A 95 3.88 2.44 16.71
N VAL A 96 4.64 3.51 16.86
CA VAL A 96 5.62 3.98 15.88
C VAL A 96 7.04 3.76 16.36
N GLY A 97 7.84 3.05 15.58
CA GLY A 97 9.26 2.82 15.86
C GLY A 97 10.09 4.10 15.71
N LEU A 98 10.06 4.72 14.56
CA LEU A 98 10.74 5.98 14.26
C LEU A 98 9.70 7.04 13.88
N LEU A 99 9.48 8.02 14.75
CA LEU A 99 8.60 9.16 14.46
C LEU A 99 9.43 10.39 14.11
N LEU A 100 9.28 10.86 12.89
CA LEU A 100 9.70 12.18 12.43
C LEU A 100 8.47 13.10 12.52
N ASP A 101 8.46 14.02 13.48
CA ASP A 101 7.32 14.90 13.77
C ASP A 101 7.69 16.36 13.47
N GLY A 102 7.20 16.90 12.36
CA GLY A 102 7.48 18.27 11.92
C GLY A 102 8.97 18.54 11.74
N MET A 103 9.73 17.57 11.27
CA MET A 103 11.15 17.72 10.95
C MET A 103 11.34 18.29 9.55
N GLU A 104 12.38 19.08 9.36
CA GLU A 104 12.74 19.69 8.09
C GLU A 104 14.20 19.43 7.75
N ASP A 105 14.51 19.28 6.44
CA ASP A 105 15.87 19.14 5.90
C ASP A 105 16.69 18.03 6.61
N PHE A 106 16.07 16.85 6.80
CA PHE A 106 16.65 15.78 7.61
C PHE A 106 16.89 14.49 6.83
N VAL A 107 18.04 13.88 7.03
CA VAL A 107 18.48 12.64 6.38
C VAL A 107 18.77 11.59 7.45
N ILE A 108 18.24 10.38 7.28
CA ILE A 108 18.72 9.18 7.98
C ILE A 108 19.55 8.36 6.99
N GLU A 109 20.86 8.31 7.21
CA GLU A 109 21.81 7.49 6.47
C GLU A 109 22.04 6.18 7.23
N GLY A 110 21.57 5.07 6.66
CA GLY A 110 21.60 3.77 7.32
C GLY A 110 22.87 2.95 7.10
N ASN A 111 23.66 3.23 6.06
CA ASN A 111 24.86 2.44 5.71
C ASN A 111 24.60 0.93 5.61
N GLY A 112 23.39 0.51 5.24
CA GLY A 112 22.96 -0.90 5.21
C GLY A 112 22.56 -1.46 6.58
N ALA A 113 22.18 -0.62 7.52
CA ALA A 113 21.60 -1.04 8.79
C ALA A 113 20.25 -1.74 8.57
N THR A 114 19.98 -2.76 9.37
CA THR A 114 18.68 -3.45 9.44
C THR A 114 17.96 -3.03 10.71
N LEU A 115 16.80 -2.42 10.54
CA LEU A 115 15.88 -2.10 11.63
C LEU A 115 14.88 -3.25 11.75
N MET A 116 15.01 -4.01 12.84
CA MET A 116 14.21 -5.20 13.11
C MET A 116 13.11 -4.87 14.12
N PHE A 117 11.86 -5.06 13.70
CA PHE A 117 10.69 -4.74 14.51
C PHE A 117 10.08 -6.00 15.12
N HIS A 118 9.53 -5.83 16.31
CA HIS A 118 8.85 -6.86 17.09
C HIS A 118 7.41 -6.41 17.38
N GLY A 119 6.49 -7.37 17.30
CA GLY A 119 5.07 -7.08 17.48
C GLY A 119 4.45 -6.31 16.30
N LYS A 120 3.24 -5.78 16.50
CA LYS A 120 2.55 -4.97 15.51
C LYS A 120 2.95 -3.50 15.65
N MET A 121 3.77 -3.00 14.75
CA MET A 121 4.28 -1.62 14.77
C MET A 121 4.22 -0.99 13.38
N THR A 122 4.06 0.32 13.34
CA THR A 122 4.40 1.17 12.20
C THR A 122 5.90 1.48 12.28
N MET A 123 6.68 1.06 11.29
CA MET A 123 8.14 1.14 11.34
C MET A 123 8.63 2.58 11.37
N VAL A 124 8.11 3.41 10.47
CA VAL A 124 8.45 4.84 10.35
C VAL A 124 7.18 5.65 10.14
N ALA A 125 7.09 6.81 10.78
CA ALA A 125 6.12 7.82 10.43
C ALA A 125 6.81 9.18 10.24
N ALA A 126 6.50 9.87 9.12
CA ALA A 126 6.85 11.26 8.87
C ALA A 126 5.55 12.07 8.89
N ASP A 127 5.32 12.83 9.97
CA ASP A 127 4.12 13.63 10.17
C ASP A 127 4.45 15.11 10.03
N ARG A 128 3.87 15.78 9.03
CA ARG A 128 4.06 17.21 8.74
C ARG A 128 5.54 17.60 8.59
N CYS A 129 6.28 16.76 7.91
CA CYS A 129 7.69 16.92 7.64
C CYS A 129 7.95 17.55 6.26
N ARG A 130 9.16 18.09 6.07
CA ARG A 130 9.60 18.64 4.78
C ARG A 130 11.05 18.28 4.50
N ASN A 131 11.34 17.92 3.23
CA ASN A 131 12.69 17.57 2.76
C ASN A 131 13.32 16.44 3.60
N ILE A 132 12.66 15.30 3.66
CA ILE A 132 13.15 14.11 4.39
C ILE A 132 13.73 13.10 3.45
N VAL A 133 14.88 12.53 3.80
CA VAL A 133 15.51 11.43 3.08
C VAL A 133 15.78 10.26 4.03
N LEU A 134 15.25 9.09 3.70
CA LEU A 134 15.65 7.82 4.31
C LEU A 134 16.41 7.03 3.26
N ARG A 135 17.64 6.62 3.57
CA ARG A 135 18.44 5.88 2.58
C ARG A 135 19.37 4.84 3.17
N ASN A 136 19.67 3.82 2.36
CA ASN A 136 20.59 2.73 2.71
C ASN A 136 20.15 1.98 3.98
N LEU A 137 18.84 1.67 4.11
CA LEU A 137 18.23 1.01 5.26
C LEU A 137 17.50 -0.25 4.85
N HIS A 138 17.47 -1.22 5.74
CA HIS A 138 16.60 -2.40 5.65
C HIS A 138 15.61 -2.39 6.81
N PHE A 139 14.37 -2.79 6.52
CA PHE A 139 13.28 -2.88 7.48
C PHE A 139 12.68 -4.29 7.43
N ASP A 140 12.56 -4.94 8.57
CA ASP A 140 11.97 -6.27 8.64
C ASP A 140 11.28 -6.47 9.99
N PHE A 141 10.48 -7.53 10.09
CA PHE A 141 9.90 -8.01 11.34
C PHE A 141 10.54 -9.35 11.73
N GLU A 142 10.88 -9.50 12.99
CA GLU A 142 11.38 -10.78 13.53
C GLU A 142 10.33 -11.88 13.36
N ARG A 143 9.05 -11.51 13.55
CA ARG A 143 7.90 -12.39 13.34
C ARG A 143 6.86 -11.68 12.46
N PRO A 144 6.85 -11.97 11.16
CA PRO A 144 5.84 -11.44 10.25
C PRO A 144 4.42 -11.74 10.69
N GLY A 145 3.48 -10.85 10.37
CA GLY A 145 2.05 -11.06 10.65
C GLY A 145 1.36 -12.06 9.72
N GLY A 146 2.10 -12.67 8.80
CA GLY A 146 1.68 -13.79 7.96
C GLY A 146 2.45 -15.05 8.30
N SER A 147 1.75 -16.17 8.40
CA SER A 147 2.35 -17.49 8.55
C SER A 147 2.38 -18.23 7.22
N GLU A 148 3.40 -19.04 7.01
CA GLU A 148 3.60 -19.81 5.78
C GLU A 148 3.68 -21.31 6.07
N LEU A 149 2.92 -22.10 5.32
CA LEU A 149 2.83 -23.57 5.45
C LEU A 149 3.02 -24.20 4.07
N THR A 150 4.02 -25.05 3.92
CA THR A 150 4.25 -25.80 2.66
C THR A 150 3.69 -27.21 2.77
N TYR A 151 2.85 -27.62 1.81
CA TYR A 151 2.32 -28.98 1.72
C TYR A 151 3.43 -29.95 1.35
N LEU A 152 3.74 -30.91 2.25
CA LEU A 152 4.82 -31.88 2.07
C LEU A 152 4.35 -33.22 1.52
N LYS A 153 3.22 -33.71 2.04
CA LYS A 153 2.72 -35.05 1.75
C LYS A 153 1.21 -35.12 1.94
N GLN A 154 0.58 -35.96 1.16
CA GLN A 154 -0.82 -36.35 1.30
C GLN A 154 -0.95 -37.87 1.15
N ASP A 155 -1.78 -38.47 1.99
CA ASP A 155 -2.16 -39.88 1.94
C ASP A 155 -3.59 -40.07 2.49
N GLU A 156 -4.00 -41.33 2.77
CA GLU A 156 -5.34 -41.65 3.26
C GLU A 156 -5.63 -41.10 4.67
N GLU A 157 -4.59 -40.81 5.47
CA GLU A 157 -4.71 -40.27 6.82
C GLU A 157 -4.76 -38.74 6.86
N GLY A 158 -4.53 -38.06 5.74
CA GLY A 158 -4.62 -36.61 5.59
C GLY A 158 -3.38 -35.95 4.99
N VAL A 159 -3.09 -34.71 5.41
CA VAL A 159 -2.05 -33.86 4.83
C VAL A 159 -1.00 -33.50 5.87
N GLU A 160 0.28 -33.59 5.51
CA GLU A 160 1.40 -33.10 6.31
C GLU A 160 1.95 -31.80 5.71
N VAL A 161 2.19 -30.79 6.57
CA VAL A 161 2.77 -29.50 6.19
C VAL A 161 4.06 -29.22 6.97
N ALA A 162 4.94 -28.41 6.37
CA ALA A 162 6.02 -27.74 7.07
C ALA A 162 5.65 -26.27 7.31
N LEU A 163 5.75 -25.81 8.55
CA LEU A 163 5.64 -24.40 8.87
C LEU A 163 6.98 -23.70 8.64
N HIS A 164 6.93 -22.50 8.09
CA HIS A 164 8.12 -21.68 7.98
C HIS A 164 8.69 -21.35 9.37
N ARG A 165 10.01 -21.29 9.51
CA ARG A 165 10.69 -21.06 10.81
C ARG A 165 10.29 -19.76 11.52
N ASP A 166 9.85 -18.74 10.76
CA ASP A 166 9.39 -17.45 11.30
C ASP A 166 7.91 -17.49 11.72
N SER A 167 7.17 -18.55 11.35
CA SER A 167 5.78 -18.78 11.73
C SER A 167 5.70 -19.51 13.07
N ARG A 168 4.89 -18.98 13.99
CA ARG A 168 4.63 -19.60 15.29
C ARG A 168 3.26 -20.27 15.32
N TYR A 169 3.19 -21.39 15.98
CA TYR A 169 1.95 -22.14 16.17
C TYR A 169 1.95 -22.87 17.51
N GLU A 170 0.75 -23.23 17.93
CA GLU A 170 0.50 -24.17 18.99
C GLU A 170 -0.62 -25.11 18.57
N ILE A 171 -0.70 -26.29 19.18
CA ILE A 171 -1.82 -27.21 19.01
C ILE A 171 -2.58 -27.26 20.34
N VAL A 172 -3.81 -26.73 20.32
CA VAL A 172 -4.69 -26.66 21.48
C VAL A 172 -5.95 -27.49 21.18
N ASP A 173 -6.28 -28.43 22.04
CA ASP A 173 -7.43 -29.33 21.86
C ASP A 173 -7.44 -30.02 20.49
N GLY A 174 -6.26 -30.39 19.99
CA GLY A 174 -6.09 -31.05 18.70
C GLY A 174 -6.30 -30.13 17.49
N LYS A 175 -6.31 -28.81 17.65
CA LYS A 175 -6.44 -27.82 16.57
C LYS A 175 -5.21 -26.92 16.52
N ILE A 176 -4.78 -26.58 15.32
CA ILE A 176 -3.69 -25.63 15.15
C ILE A 176 -4.18 -24.20 15.37
N ARG A 177 -3.34 -23.42 16.04
CA ARG A 177 -3.50 -21.98 16.20
C ARG A 177 -2.22 -21.30 15.78
N LEU A 178 -2.32 -20.32 14.88
CA LEU A 178 -1.20 -19.49 14.45
C LEU A 178 -1.17 -18.21 15.26
N PHE A 179 0.01 -17.79 15.68
CA PHE A 179 0.17 -16.54 16.43
C PHE A 179 1.55 -15.91 16.16
N GLY A 180 1.68 -14.66 16.53
CA GLY A 180 2.94 -13.93 16.47
C GLY A 180 3.14 -13.06 17.70
N GLU A 181 4.01 -12.06 17.60
CA GLU A 181 4.23 -11.09 18.66
C GLU A 181 3.07 -10.07 18.66
N GLY A 182 2.17 -10.20 19.67
CA GLY A 182 1.03 -9.30 19.83
C GLY A 182 -0.15 -9.55 18.89
N TRP A 183 -0.22 -10.70 18.23
CA TRP A 183 -1.37 -11.10 17.42
C TRP A 183 -1.63 -12.61 17.47
N GLN A 184 -2.87 -12.97 17.24
CA GLN A 184 -3.33 -14.33 17.07
C GLN A 184 -4.34 -14.35 15.92
N SER A 185 -4.29 -15.37 15.09
CA SER A 185 -5.17 -15.44 13.92
C SER A 185 -6.57 -15.90 14.29
N GLU A 186 -7.52 -14.96 14.25
CA GLU A 186 -8.95 -15.23 14.42
C GLU A 186 -9.73 -15.00 13.11
N LYS A 187 -9.43 -13.89 12.43
CA LYS A 187 -9.97 -13.58 11.10
C LYS A 187 -8.84 -13.69 10.08
N ILE A 188 -8.99 -14.57 9.11
CA ILE A 188 -7.88 -15.03 8.29
C ILE A 188 -8.19 -14.87 6.82
N HIS A 189 -7.16 -14.48 6.07
CA HIS A 189 -7.13 -14.52 4.62
C HIS A 189 -6.00 -15.43 4.15
N CYS A 190 -6.28 -16.26 3.13
CA CYS A 190 -5.33 -17.22 2.61
C CYS A 190 -5.06 -16.98 1.14
N ILE A 191 -3.79 -17.04 0.80
CA ILE A 191 -3.31 -17.05 -0.58
C ILE A 191 -2.31 -18.20 -0.68
N GLU A 192 -2.41 -18.95 -1.77
CA GLU A 192 -1.53 -20.07 -2.05
C GLU A 192 -0.55 -19.72 -3.16
N TYR A 193 0.70 -20.07 -2.97
CA TYR A 193 1.78 -19.92 -3.93
C TYR A 193 2.13 -21.27 -4.55
N ASP A 194 2.10 -21.32 -5.86
CA ASP A 194 2.57 -22.45 -6.65
C ASP A 194 3.99 -22.17 -7.17
N PRO A 195 5.02 -22.85 -6.68
CA PRO A 195 6.40 -22.60 -7.10
C PRO A 195 6.70 -23.00 -8.53
N ASP A 196 5.97 -23.98 -9.10
CA ASP A 196 6.20 -24.43 -10.47
C ASP A 196 5.70 -23.42 -11.50
N THR A 197 4.56 -22.79 -11.23
CA THR A 197 4.00 -21.76 -12.10
C THR A 197 4.40 -20.36 -11.70
N GLY A 198 4.81 -20.14 -10.44
CA GLY A 198 5.09 -18.83 -9.85
C GLY A 198 3.83 -17.98 -9.62
N ARG A 199 2.66 -18.60 -9.59
CA ARG A 199 1.36 -17.93 -9.43
C ARG A 199 0.92 -17.88 -7.98
N PHE A 200 0.25 -16.78 -7.62
CA PHE A 200 -0.43 -16.57 -6.35
C PHE A 200 -1.95 -16.59 -6.59
N PHE A 201 -2.70 -17.39 -5.84
CA PHE A 201 -4.16 -17.48 -5.98
C PHE A 201 -4.85 -17.60 -4.62
N TYR A 202 -6.11 -17.16 -4.55
CA TYR A 202 -6.93 -17.33 -3.36
C TYR A 202 -7.17 -18.82 -3.08
N SER A 203 -7.12 -19.22 -1.82
CA SER A 203 -7.26 -20.60 -1.39
C SER A 203 -8.10 -20.68 -0.11
N ASP A 204 -8.93 -21.70 -0.01
CA ASP A 204 -9.65 -22.06 1.22
C ASP A 204 -8.89 -23.08 2.08
N GLY A 205 -7.66 -23.39 1.71
CA GLY A 205 -6.86 -24.45 2.34
C GLY A 205 -6.73 -24.29 3.85
N TRP A 206 -6.62 -23.04 4.36
CA TRP A 206 -6.57 -22.81 5.80
C TRP A 206 -7.86 -23.19 6.51
N ASN A 207 -9.02 -22.94 5.95
CA ASN A 207 -10.31 -23.29 6.56
C ASN A 207 -10.41 -24.80 6.80
N VAL A 208 -9.88 -25.60 5.87
CA VAL A 208 -9.81 -27.05 6.01
C VAL A 208 -8.81 -27.45 7.08
N LEU A 209 -7.58 -26.91 7.03
CA LEU A 209 -6.52 -27.25 8.01
C LEU A 209 -6.92 -26.83 9.44
N ALA A 210 -7.42 -25.62 9.64
CA ALA A 210 -7.83 -25.10 10.95
C ALA A 210 -8.99 -25.89 11.58
N SER A 211 -9.87 -26.47 10.75
CA SER A 211 -10.98 -27.31 11.21
C SER A 211 -10.60 -28.76 11.43
N SER A 212 -9.46 -29.22 10.89
CA SER A 212 -9.02 -30.61 10.99
C SER A 212 -8.24 -30.89 12.29
N PRO A 213 -8.32 -32.10 12.86
CA PRO A 213 -7.42 -32.52 13.92
C PRO A 213 -5.95 -32.44 13.47
N ALA A 214 -5.10 -31.88 14.33
CA ALA A 214 -3.70 -31.63 14.05
C ALA A 214 -2.79 -32.29 15.09
N VAL A 215 -1.67 -32.87 14.63
CA VAL A 215 -0.64 -33.47 15.48
C VAL A 215 0.73 -33.05 14.95
N GLU A 216 1.61 -32.59 15.83
CA GLU A 216 3.00 -32.33 15.47
C GLU A 216 3.76 -33.66 15.29
N THR A 217 4.32 -33.91 14.13
CA THR A 217 5.08 -35.12 13.79
C THR A 217 6.57 -34.93 13.98
N ALA A 218 7.07 -33.71 13.87
CA ALA A 218 8.43 -33.28 14.16
C ALA A 218 8.42 -31.75 14.34
N PRO A 219 9.46 -31.13 14.94
CA PRO A 219 9.51 -29.68 15.09
C PRO A 219 9.24 -28.95 13.76
N GLY A 220 8.19 -28.12 13.73
CA GLY A 220 7.74 -27.39 12.53
C GLY A 220 7.03 -28.26 11.48
N ARG A 221 6.69 -29.51 11.78
CA ARG A 221 5.88 -30.38 10.89
C ARG A 221 4.61 -30.81 11.59
N VAL A 222 3.50 -30.52 10.94
CA VAL A 222 2.17 -30.81 11.47
C VAL A 222 1.40 -31.66 10.46
N ARG A 223 0.81 -32.73 10.96
CA ARG A 223 -0.10 -33.59 10.22
C ARG A 223 -1.54 -33.26 10.60
N PHE A 224 -2.35 -33.09 9.58
CA PHE A 224 -3.79 -32.81 9.69
C PHE A 224 -4.59 -34.00 9.18
N ALA A 225 -5.54 -34.47 9.97
CA ALA A 225 -6.53 -35.46 9.53
C ALA A 225 -7.61 -34.75 8.70
N THR A 226 -7.29 -34.46 7.45
CA THR A 226 -8.17 -33.71 6.54
C THR A 226 -9.22 -34.61 5.87
N PRO A 227 -10.36 -34.04 5.40
CA PRO A 227 -11.32 -34.77 4.58
C PRO A 227 -10.66 -35.39 3.35
N PRO A 228 -11.15 -36.57 2.88
CA PRO A 228 -10.55 -37.28 1.75
C PRO A 228 -10.63 -36.54 0.40
N ASP A 229 -11.52 -35.58 0.26
CA ASP A 229 -11.68 -34.74 -0.93
C ASP A 229 -10.77 -33.50 -0.94
N PHE A 230 -10.16 -33.16 0.18
CA PHE A 230 -9.12 -32.12 0.23
C PHE A 230 -7.82 -32.60 -0.40
N ARG A 231 -7.48 -32.07 -1.56
CA ARG A 231 -6.34 -32.47 -2.39
C ARG A 231 -5.45 -31.25 -2.73
N PRO A 232 -4.66 -30.74 -1.74
CA PRO A 232 -3.74 -29.66 -2.03
C PRO A 232 -2.60 -30.14 -2.95
N ARG A 233 -2.06 -29.23 -3.73
CA ARG A 233 -0.87 -29.51 -4.54
C ARG A 233 0.36 -29.57 -3.65
N ILE A 234 1.04 -30.71 -3.65
CA ILE A 234 2.29 -30.89 -2.88
C ILE A 234 3.37 -29.99 -3.45
N GLY A 235 4.11 -29.31 -2.55
CA GLY A 235 5.09 -28.27 -2.89
C GLY A 235 4.53 -26.86 -2.85
N ASN A 236 3.21 -26.66 -2.95
CA ASN A 236 2.62 -25.35 -2.79
C ASN A 236 2.77 -24.83 -1.35
N THR A 237 2.85 -23.52 -1.21
CA THR A 237 2.90 -22.86 0.10
C THR A 237 1.64 -22.03 0.32
N LEU A 238 0.90 -22.38 1.37
CA LEU A 238 -0.22 -21.61 1.86
C LEU A 238 0.28 -20.46 2.74
N THR A 239 -0.10 -19.24 2.42
CA THR A 239 0.17 -18.06 3.22
C THR A 239 -1.09 -17.64 3.96
N VAL A 240 -0.99 -17.48 5.28
CA VAL A 240 -2.12 -17.23 6.18
C VAL A 240 -1.83 -15.96 6.95
N ARG A 241 -2.68 -14.95 6.83
CA ARG A 241 -2.50 -13.67 7.49
C ARG A 241 -3.72 -13.21 8.27
N ASP A 242 -3.50 -12.45 9.33
CA ASP A 242 -4.52 -11.64 9.96
C ASP A 242 -5.01 -10.55 8.98
N ILE A 243 -6.32 -10.39 8.86
CA ILE A 243 -6.92 -9.37 8.00
C ILE A 243 -6.98 -7.98 8.65
N ILE A 244 -6.73 -7.89 9.96
CA ILE A 244 -6.84 -6.62 10.69
C ILE A 244 -5.69 -5.69 10.31
N ARG A 245 -6.01 -4.59 9.63
CA ARG A 245 -5.07 -3.55 9.22
C ARG A 245 -4.97 -2.47 10.30
N ASP A 246 -4.60 -2.86 11.53
CA ASP A 246 -4.48 -1.98 12.69
C ASP A 246 -3.20 -1.12 12.69
N GLN A 247 -2.18 -1.53 11.94
CA GLN A 247 -0.95 -0.78 11.69
C GLN A 247 -0.75 -0.56 10.19
N VAL A 248 0.25 0.23 9.82
CA VAL A 248 0.77 0.35 8.46
C VAL A 248 2.30 0.17 8.49
N GLY A 249 2.91 -0.19 7.37
CA GLY A 249 4.35 -0.35 7.30
C GLY A 249 5.09 0.96 7.58
N MET A 250 4.81 1.98 6.77
CA MET A 250 5.28 3.36 7.00
C MET A 250 4.13 4.34 6.75
N PHE A 251 4.17 5.50 7.44
CA PHE A 251 3.15 6.53 7.27
C PHE A 251 3.77 7.89 6.96
N LEU A 252 3.54 8.38 5.74
CA LEU A 252 3.96 9.71 5.28
C LEU A 252 2.73 10.61 5.26
N HIS A 253 2.55 11.44 6.29
CA HIS A 253 1.33 12.18 6.52
C HIS A 253 1.54 13.68 6.40
N GLN A 254 0.77 14.34 5.54
CA GLN A 254 0.79 15.79 5.32
C GLN A 254 2.23 16.34 5.19
N SER A 255 3.12 15.55 4.57
CA SER A 255 4.55 15.86 4.45
C SER A 255 4.90 16.22 3.00
N GLU A 256 5.99 16.95 2.82
CA GLU A 256 6.42 17.47 1.52
C GLU A 256 7.87 17.09 1.21
N ASN A 257 8.12 16.72 -0.05
CA ASN A 257 9.44 16.35 -0.58
C ASN A 257 10.10 15.23 0.25
N ILE A 258 9.50 14.05 0.19
CA ILE A 258 9.99 12.86 0.87
C ILE A 258 10.70 11.94 -0.13
N MET A 259 11.92 11.54 0.18
CA MET A 259 12.71 10.59 -0.59
C MET A 259 12.97 9.32 0.22
N LEU A 260 12.55 8.20 -0.32
CA LEU A 260 12.93 6.86 0.12
C LEU A 260 13.88 6.28 -0.92
N GLU A 261 15.12 6.00 -0.56
CA GLU A 261 16.16 5.62 -1.52
C GLU A 261 17.01 4.45 -1.01
N ASP A 262 17.28 3.49 -1.89
CA ASP A 262 18.11 2.31 -1.57
C ASP A 262 17.61 1.60 -0.28
N LEU A 263 16.32 1.30 -0.23
CA LEU A 263 15.72 0.63 0.92
C LEU A 263 15.36 -0.83 0.60
N GLY A 264 15.57 -1.71 1.57
CA GLY A 264 14.96 -3.04 1.61
C GLY A 264 13.81 -3.04 2.63
N VAL A 265 12.57 -3.27 2.19
CA VAL A 265 11.39 -3.40 3.06
C VAL A 265 10.89 -4.83 2.96
N HIS A 266 11.22 -5.65 3.95
CA HIS A 266 11.12 -7.10 3.84
C HIS A 266 9.83 -7.69 4.39
N TYR A 267 9.12 -6.94 5.22
CA TYR A 267 7.75 -7.22 5.63
C TYR A 267 7.07 -5.95 6.17
N MET A 268 5.75 -5.88 5.97
CA MET A 268 4.89 -4.81 6.49
C MET A 268 3.58 -5.38 7.04
N HIS A 269 3.23 -5.01 8.27
CA HIS A 269 1.91 -5.30 8.82
C HIS A 269 0.85 -4.38 8.24
N GLY A 270 -0.38 -4.85 8.18
CA GLY A 270 -1.54 -4.08 7.74
C GLY A 270 -1.39 -3.60 6.30
N LEU A 271 -1.52 -2.29 6.09
CA LEU A 271 -1.25 -1.65 4.81
C LEU A 271 0.23 -1.24 4.74
N GLY A 272 0.82 -1.20 3.56
CA GLY A 272 2.26 -0.98 3.35
C GLY A 272 2.75 0.45 3.67
N ILE A 273 3.48 1.06 2.75
CA ILE A 273 3.90 2.46 2.85
C ILE A 273 2.73 3.35 2.41
N VAL A 274 2.08 4.00 3.36
CA VAL A 274 0.96 4.89 3.10
C VAL A 274 1.43 6.33 3.08
N SER A 275 1.23 6.99 1.93
CA SER A 275 1.39 8.45 1.79
C SER A 275 0.02 9.09 1.75
N GLN A 276 -0.35 9.84 2.79
CA GLN A 276 -1.67 10.43 2.93
C GLN A 276 -1.59 11.94 2.98
N TYR A 277 -2.23 12.61 2.02
CA TYR A 277 -2.24 14.09 1.86
C TYR A 277 -0.83 14.71 1.84
N SER A 278 0.14 13.93 1.37
CA SER A 278 1.53 14.36 1.21
C SER A 278 1.81 14.84 -0.21
N ARG A 279 2.93 15.55 -0.39
CA ARG A 279 3.31 16.17 -1.65
C ARG A 279 4.73 15.82 -2.05
N ASP A 280 4.97 15.59 -3.35
CA ASP A 280 6.28 15.34 -3.93
C ASP A 280 7.01 14.17 -3.25
N ILE A 281 6.51 12.95 -3.49
CA ILE A 281 7.03 11.69 -2.93
C ILE A 281 7.85 10.96 -3.99
N THR A 282 9.06 10.57 -3.65
CA THR A 282 9.93 9.77 -4.52
C THR A 282 10.41 8.52 -3.81
N LEU A 283 10.17 7.37 -4.43
CA LEU A 283 10.79 6.09 -4.08
C LEU A 283 11.77 5.73 -5.19
N ARG A 284 13.03 5.50 -4.83
CA ARG A 284 14.08 5.16 -5.79
C ARG A 284 14.87 3.95 -5.30
N ARG A 285 14.88 2.85 -6.06
CA ARG A 285 15.51 1.59 -5.68
C ARG A 285 15.06 1.10 -4.30
N VAL A 286 13.74 1.04 -4.12
CA VAL A 286 13.10 0.47 -2.94
C VAL A 286 12.64 -0.93 -3.27
N ASP A 287 13.14 -1.90 -2.53
CA ASP A 287 12.81 -3.32 -2.69
C ASP A 287 11.79 -3.73 -1.63
N CYS A 288 10.52 -3.81 -2.00
CA CYS A 288 9.46 -4.41 -1.19
C CYS A 288 9.39 -5.91 -1.54
N MET A 289 10.14 -6.72 -0.82
CA MET A 289 10.27 -8.16 -1.09
C MET A 289 10.77 -8.91 0.14
N PRO A 290 10.49 -10.22 0.25
CA PRO A 290 11.02 -11.04 1.32
C PRO A 290 12.55 -10.90 1.42
N ARG A 291 13.08 -10.89 2.64
CA ARG A 291 14.53 -10.81 2.86
C ARG A 291 15.22 -12.00 2.21
N GLU A 292 16.28 -11.73 1.47
CA GLU A 292 17.07 -12.77 0.80
C GLU A 292 17.56 -13.83 1.80
N GLY A 293 17.48 -15.10 1.42
CA GLY A 293 17.86 -16.23 2.26
C GLY A 293 16.90 -16.54 3.43
N SER A 294 15.82 -15.75 3.61
CA SER A 294 14.80 -16.06 4.63
C SER A 294 13.98 -17.31 4.28
N GLY A 295 13.76 -17.57 3.01
CA GLY A 295 12.83 -18.58 2.51
C GLY A 295 11.36 -18.14 2.53
N ARG A 296 11.08 -16.91 3.00
CA ARG A 296 9.71 -16.35 3.00
C ARG A 296 9.22 -16.05 1.60
N ILE A 297 7.90 -16.09 1.44
CA ILE A 297 7.19 -15.79 0.18
C ILE A 297 6.52 -14.42 0.28
N LEU A 298 6.03 -14.06 1.48
CA LEU A 298 5.36 -12.80 1.75
C LEU A 298 6.30 -11.67 2.14
N ALA A 299 5.94 -10.44 1.72
CA ALA A 299 6.58 -9.20 2.18
C ALA A 299 5.59 -8.13 2.66
N SER A 300 4.29 -8.36 2.57
CA SER A 300 3.28 -7.49 3.19
C SER A 300 1.98 -8.23 3.47
N SER A 301 1.16 -7.67 4.35
CA SER A 301 -0.20 -8.16 4.62
C SER A 301 -1.23 -7.60 3.65
N ALA A 302 -0.91 -6.53 2.91
CA ALA A 302 -1.79 -5.92 1.91
C ALA A 302 -0.94 -5.21 0.83
N ASP A 303 -1.28 -3.96 0.43
CA ASP A 303 -0.53 -3.17 -0.55
C ASP A 303 0.92 -2.98 -0.13
N PHE A 304 1.80 -2.69 -1.11
CA PHE A 304 3.14 -2.19 -0.78
C PHE A 304 3.16 -0.68 -0.70
N LEU A 305 2.61 0.02 -1.69
CA LEU A 305 2.58 1.47 -1.75
C LEU A 305 1.14 1.97 -1.91
N HIS A 306 0.73 2.86 -1.04
CA HIS A 306 -0.62 3.42 -1.05
C HIS A 306 -0.58 4.94 -0.94
N PHE A 307 -1.00 5.64 -2.02
CA PHE A 307 -0.99 7.09 -2.11
C PHE A 307 -2.42 7.62 -2.13
N SER A 308 -2.88 8.13 -0.99
CA SER A 308 -4.24 8.65 -0.80
C SER A 308 -4.22 10.18 -0.69
N GLY A 309 -4.90 10.88 -1.60
CA GLY A 309 -5.01 12.33 -1.58
C GLY A 309 -3.67 13.08 -1.68
N CYS A 310 -2.67 12.49 -2.33
CA CYS A 310 -1.37 13.14 -2.54
C CYS A 310 -1.44 14.25 -3.59
N SER A 311 -0.39 15.06 -3.69
CA SER A 311 -0.26 16.15 -4.68
C SER A 311 1.18 16.29 -5.18
N GLY A 312 1.42 17.22 -6.10
CA GLY A 312 2.74 17.35 -6.74
C GLY A 312 3.07 16.14 -7.59
N LYS A 313 4.21 15.50 -7.34
CA LYS A 313 4.66 14.32 -8.10
C LYS A 313 4.88 13.11 -7.21
N VAL A 314 4.31 11.98 -7.60
CA VAL A 314 4.63 10.66 -7.08
C VAL A 314 5.54 9.96 -8.09
N ARG A 315 6.75 9.59 -7.66
CA ARG A 315 7.73 8.89 -8.49
C ARG A 315 8.13 7.57 -7.86
N VAL A 316 8.02 6.50 -8.61
CA VAL A 316 8.45 5.14 -8.23
C VAL A 316 9.43 4.65 -9.29
N LEU A 317 10.71 4.62 -8.95
CA LEU A 317 11.80 4.48 -9.91
C LEU A 317 12.75 3.33 -9.55
N GLY A 318 12.85 2.33 -10.42
CA GLY A 318 13.78 1.21 -10.25
C GLY A 318 13.50 0.34 -9.02
N CYS A 319 12.25 0.17 -8.64
CA CYS A 319 11.81 -0.56 -7.46
C CYS A 319 11.44 -2.02 -7.81
N ARG A 320 11.50 -2.91 -6.81
CA ARG A 320 11.05 -4.30 -6.93
C ARG A 320 9.91 -4.57 -5.95
N PHE A 321 8.84 -5.22 -6.45
CA PHE A 321 7.63 -5.54 -5.69
C PHE A 321 7.34 -7.03 -5.81
N ILE A 322 7.60 -7.79 -4.74
CA ILE A 322 7.54 -9.26 -4.74
C ILE A 322 6.84 -9.75 -3.47
N GLY A 323 5.71 -10.42 -3.60
CA GLY A 323 5.00 -11.05 -2.47
C GLY A 323 4.05 -10.11 -1.73
N ALA A 324 3.35 -9.24 -2.45
CA ALA A 324 2.22 -8.47 -1.92
C ALA A 324 0.98 -9.37 -1.76
N GLN A 325 0.21 -9.13 -0.72
CA GLN A 325 -1.11 -9.78 -0.53
C GLN A 325 -2.27 -8.91 -1.04
N ASP A 326 -1.98 -7.75 -1.57
CA ASP A 326 -2.89 -6.85 -2.29
C ASP A 326 -2.07 -6.08 -3.34
N ASP A 327 -2.46 -4.87 -3.73
CA ASP A 327 -1.85 -4.14 -4.84
C ASP A 327 -0.43 -3.66 -4.52
N PRO A 328 0.59 -3.96 -5.33
CA PRO A 328 1.90 -3.35 -5.18
C PRO A 328 1.89 -1.82 -5.18
N ILE A 329 1.07 -1.19 -6.00
CA ILE A 329 0.92 0.28 -6.04
C ILE A 329 -0.57 0.63 -6.19
N ASN A 330 -1.07 1.48 -5.29
CA ASN A 330 -2.38 2.12 -5.41
C ASN A 330 -2.24 3.64 -5.25
N VAL A 331 -2.78 4.41 -6.22
CA VAL A 331 -2.79 5.88 -6.21
C VAL A 331 -4.20 6.38 -6.46
N HIS A 332 -4.78 7.09 -5.52
CA HIS A 332 -6.15 7.59 -5.63
C HIS A 332 -6.41 8.87 -4.82
N GLY A 333 -7.49 9.58 -5.16
CA GLY A 333 -8.14 10.56 -4.30
C GLY A 333 -9.30 9.92 -3.53
N THR A 334 -10.13 10.73 -2.88
CA THR A 334 -11.30 10.24 -2.15
C THR A 334 -12.55 11.02 -2.54
N ASN A 335 -13.60 10.29 -2.93
CA ASN A 335 -14.93 10.83 -3.09
C ASN A 335 -15.67 10.82 -1.74
N LEU A 336 -16.17 11.95 -1.27
CA LEU A 336 -17.10 12.01 -0.15
C LEU A 336 -18.51 12.26 -0.68
N ARG A 337 -19.48 11.48 -0.20
CA ARG A 337 -20.89 11.61 -0.60
C ARG A 337 -21.53 12.84 0.03
N ALA A 338 -22.25 13.61 -0.75
CA ALA A 338 -23.05 14.74 -0.27
C ALA A 338 -24.34 14.19 0.40
N VAL A 339 -24.48 14.38 1.71
CA VAL A 339 -25.60 13.82 2.49
C VAL A 339 -26.60 14.87 3.00
N ALA A 340 -26.21 16.12 3.12
CA ALA A 340 -27.10 17.20 3.50
C ALA A 340 -26.61 18.55 2.96
N ARG A 341 -27.55 19.43 2.62
CA ARG A 341 -27.30 20.84 2.35
C ARG A 341 -27.56 21.64 3.61
N THR A 342 -26.55 22.33 4.15
CA THR A 342 -26.64 23.10 5.40
C THR A 342 -26.76 24.60 5.18
N GLY A 343 -26.56 25.05 3.96
CA GLY A 343 -26.70 26.43 3.54
C GLY A 343 -26.63 26.56 2.01
N GLU A 344 -26.64 27.79 1.52
CA GLU A 344 -26.54 28.05 0.08
C GLU A 344 -25.22 27.53 -0.50
N ALA A 345 -24.12 27.70 0.23
CA ALA A 345 -22.77 27.35 -0.19
C ALA A 345 -22.13 26.29 0.75
N SER A 346 -22.91 25.43 1.42
CA SER A 346 -22.38 24.46 2.35
C SER A 346 -23.06 23.10 2.29
N LEU A 347 -22.27 22.04 2.46
CA LEU A 347 -22.69 20.65 2.46
C LEU A 347 -22.12 19.90 3.66
N GLN A 348 -22.87 18.92 4.14
CA GLN A 348 -22.31 17.79 4.89
C GLN A 348 -21.89 16.72 3.90
N LEU A 349 -20.64 16.29 4.02
CA LEU A 349 -20.03 15.25 3.22
C LEU A 349 -19.65 14.07 4.11
N ARG A 350 -19.92 12.86 3.65
CA ARG A 350 -19.71 11.63 4.40
C ARG A 350 -18.72 10.71 3.71
N PHE A 351 -17.78 10.18 4.51
CA PHE A 351 -17.01 9.00 4.15
C PHE A 351 -17.92 7.77 4.12
N MET A 352 -17.93 7.04 3.02
CA MET A 352 -18.88 5.95 2.83
C MET A 352 -18.27 4.57 3.03
N HIS A 353 -16.98 4.39 2.76
CA HIS A 353 -16.32 3.11 2.96
C HIS A 353 -15.87 2.94 4.41
N ALA A 354 -16.19 1.77 5.00
CA ALA A 354 -15.95 1.51 6.42
C ALA A 354 -14.46 1.51 6.83
N GLN A 355 -13.55 1.26 5.89
CA GLN A 355 -12.09 1.25 6.12
C GLN A 355 -11.40 2.55 5.67
N SER A 356 -12.15 3.56 5.18
CA SER A 356 -11.58 4.82 4.68
C SER A 356 -12.38 6.00 5.21
N TYR A 357 -12.03 6.52 6.39
CA TYR A 357 -12.76 7.58 7.07
C TYR A 357 -11.90 8.32 8.09
N GLY A 358 -12.38 9.48 8.57
CA GLY A 358 -11.88 10.20 9.74
C GLY A 358 -10.62 11.04 9.51
N PHE A 359 -9.99 10.97 8.35
CA PHE A 359 -8.85 11.83 8.00
C PHE A 359 -9.31 13.17 7.41
N ASP A 360 -8.42 14.14 7.34
CA ASP A 360 -8.71 15.44 6.74
C ASP A 360 -8.68 15.34 5.22
N ALA A 361 -9.87 15.29 4.58
CA ALA A 361 -10.02 15.15 3.13
C ALA A 361 -10.04 16.47 2.38
N PHE A 362 -10.36 17.57 3.05
CA PHE A 362 -10.46 18.91 2.47
C PHE A 362 -9.78 19.94 3.36
N PHE A 363 -9.18 20.95 2.73
CA PHE A 363 -8.53 22.07 3.41
C PHE A 363 -8.99 23.40 2.82
N PRO A 364 -9.07 24.49 3.59
CA PRO A 364 -9.33 25.80 3.04
C PRO A 364 -8.35 26.15 1.90
N GLY A 365 -8.89 26.61 0.78
CA GLY A 365 -8.16 26.89 -0.45
C GLY A 365 -8.10 25.72 -1.45
N ASP A 366 -8.51 24.51 -1.07
CA ASP A 366 -8.59 23.39 -2.01
C ASP A 366 -9.69 23.63 -3.05
N THR A 367 -9.40 23.32 -4.31
CA THR A 367 -10.40 23.24 -5.38
C THR A 367 -11.06 21.87 -5.34
N VAL A 368 -12.38 21.85 -5.40
CA VAL A 368 -13.17 20.61 -5.46
C VAL A 368 -14.00 20.53 -6.74
N SER A 369 -14.35 19.31 -7.13
CA SER A 369 -15.36 19.04 -8.17
C SER A 369 -16.56 18.35 -7.57
N PHE A 370 -17.74 18.70 -8.07
CA PHE A 370 -18.98 17.97 -7.83
C PHE A 370 -19.13 16.89 -8.89
N VAL A 371 -19.33 15.65 -8.46
CA VAL A 371 -19.29 14.45 -9.31
C VAL A 371 -20.64 13.75 -9.29
N LYS A 372 -21.21 13.51 -10.46
CA LYS A 372 -22.37 12.63 -10.65
C LYS A 372 -21.96 11.19 -10.45
N ALA A 373 -22.40 10.52 -9.39
CA ALA A 373 -21.99 9.14 -9.10
C ALA A 373 -22.30 8.17 -10.25
N ALA A 374 -23.49 8.24 -10.83
CA ALA A 374 -23.91 7.31 -11.88
C ALA A 374 -23.10 7.41 -13.18
N SER A 375 -22.64 8.60 -13.57
CA SER A 375 -21.86 8.82 -14.79
C SER A 375 -20.39 9.10 -14.53
N MET A 376 -19.98 9.31 -13.28
CA MET A 376 -18.64 9.76 -12.89
C MET A 376 -18.21 11.10 -13.50
N GLN A 377 -19.19 11.89 -14.02
CA GLN A 377 -18.93 13.18 -14.63
C GLN A 377 -18.80 14.29 -13.59
N ARG A 378 -17.74 15.08 -13.73
CA ARG A 378 -17.55 16.34 -13.01
C ARG A 378 -18.40 17.42 -13.68
N PHE A 379 -19.37 17.98 -12.98
CA PHE A 379 -20.32 18.93 -13.58
C PHE A 379 -20.23 20.36 -13.03
N ALA A 380 -19.53 20.56 -11.93
CA ALA A 380 -19.26 21.87 -11.35
C ALA A 380 -17.99 21.85 -10.49
N ALA A 381 -17.46 23.02 -10.17
CA ALA A 381 -16.30 23.18 -9.29
C ALA A 381 -16.49 24.36 -8.35
N ALA A 382 -15.81 24.29 -7.19
CA ALA A 382 -15.79 25.36 -6.19
C ALA A 382 -14.45 25.34 -5.43
N THR A 383 -14.21 26.39 -4.63
CA THR A 383 -13.08 26.45 -3.70
C THR A 383 -13.58 26.27 -2.27
N VAL A 384 -12.92 25.45 -1.49
CA VAL A 384 -13.21 25.27 -0.06
C VAL A 384 -12.81 26.52 0.72
N THR A 385 -13.72 27.09 1.49
CA THR A 385 -13.44 28.24 2.37
C THR A 385 -13.27 27.85 3.83
N SER A 386 -14.02 26.85 4.29
CA SER A 386 -13.85 26.27 5.61
C SER A 386 -14.30 24.82 5.69
N VAL A 387 -13.74 24.09 6.65
CA VAL A 387 -14.05 22.69 6.95
C VAL A 387 -14.28 22.54 8.44
N ARG A 388 -15.30 21.82 8.83
CA ARG A 388 -15.59 21.49 10.22
C ARG A 388 -15.92 20.01 10.34
N ARG A 389 -15.16 19.27 11.14
CA ARG A 389 -15.47 17.88 11.46
C ARG A 389 -16.70 17.82 12.38
N LEU A 390 -17.71 17.06 12.00
CA LEU A 390 -18.91 16.82 12.78
C LEU A 390 -18.85 15.49 13.52
N SER A 391 -18.25 14.49 12.89
CA SER A 391 -17.93 13.18 13.47
C SER A 391 -16.74 12.59 12.71
N ASP A 392 -16.32 11.40 13.05
CA ASP A 392 -15.24 10.71 12.31
C ASP A 392 -15.65 10.39 10.86
N GLN A 393 -16.93 10.31 10.57
CA GLN A 393 -17.44 9.98 9.24
C GLN A 393 -18.04 11.17 8.49
N VAL A 394 -18.29 12.31 9.13
CA VAL A 394 -19.01 13.44 8.51
C VAL A 394 -18.25 14.74 8.73
N VAL A 395 -18.05 15.46 7.64
CA VAL A 395 -17.48 16.81 7.63
C VAL A 395 -18.46 17.81 7.01
N GLU A 396 -18.54 19.01 7.54
CA GLU A 396 -19.21 20.13 6.91
C GLU A 396 -18.19 20.95 6.15
N VAL A 397 -18.47 21.21 4.87
CA VAL A 397 -17.59 21.98 3.98
C VAL A 397 -18.36 23.18 3.45
N VAL A 398 -17.75 24.35 3.56
CA VAL A 398 -18.28 25.60 3.00
C VAL A 398 -17.46 25.98 1.78
N PHE A 399 -18.13 26.44 0.73
CA PHE A 399 -17.53 26.79 -0.55
C PHE A 399 -17.58 28.29 -0.83
N ASP A 400 -16.78 28.77 -1.79
CA ASP A 400 -16.72 30.16 -2.25
C ASP A 400 -17.93 30.58 -3.09
N ARG A 401 -18.82 29.65 -3.43
CA ARG A 401 -19.99 29.86 -4.29
C ARG A 401 -21.13 28.90 -3.93
N PRO A 402 -22.35 29.16 -4.37
CA PRO A 402 -23.48 28.27 -4.11
C PRO A 402 -23.25 26.85 -4.60
N VAL A 403 -23.71 25.87 -3.81
CA VAL A 403 -23.76 24.46 -4.20
C VAL A 403 -24.60 24.33 -5.49
N PRO A 404 -24.10 23.62 -6.51
CA PRO A 404 -24.81 23.54 -7.80
C PRO A 404 -26.21 22.91 -7.66
N ALA A 405 -27.18 23.44 -8.38
CA ALA A 405 -28.59 23.02 -8.32
C ALA A 405 -28.77 21.53 -8.74
N GLY A 406 -27.92 21.06 -9.65
CA GLY A 406 -27.97 19.68 -10.13
C GLY A 406 -27.40 18.62 -9.20
N LEU A 407 -26.91 18.95 -7.98
CA LEU A 407 -26.39 17.99 -7.02
C LEU A 407 -27.54 17.19 -6.38
N GLU A 408 -27.43 15.87 -6.42
CA GLU A 408 -28.34 14.93 -5.79
C GLU A 408 -27.75 14.45 -4.46
N LEU A 409 -28.43 14.76 -3.34
CA LEU A 409 -28.03 14.28 -2.00
C LEU A 409 -28.16 12.75 -1.92
N ASP A 410 -27.37 12.15 -1.03
CA ASP A 410 -27.25 10.70 -0.79
C ASP A 410 -26.84 9.88 -2.04
N ARG A 411 -26.36 10.56 -3.08
CA ARG A 411 -25.91 9.93 -4.32
C ARG A 411 -24.61 10.54 -4.83
N ASP A 412 -24.63 11.84 -5.17
CA ASP A 412 -23.48 12.51 -5.77
C ASP A 412 -22.36 12.77 -4.76
N CYS A 413 -21.15 12.92 -5.27
CA CYS A 413 -19.96 13.08 -4.48
C CYS A 413 -19.27 14.42 -4.70
N VAL A 414 -18.37 14.75 -3.79
CA VAL A 414 -17.41 15.85 -3.91
C VAL A 414 -16.00 15.27 -3.84
N GLU A 415 -15.18 15.62 -4.84
CA GLU A 415 -13.81 15.17 -5.02
C GLU A 415 -12.84 16.35 -4.83
N ASN A 416 -11.73 16.12 -4.13
CA ASN A 416 -10.68 17.11 -3.96
C ASN A 416 -9.72 17.11 -5.16
N MET A 417 -9.76 18.18 -5.95
CA MET A 417 -8.98 18.34 -7.19
C MET A 417 -7.57 18.89 -6.95
N THR A 418 -7.32 19.52 -5.80
CA THR A 418 -5.99 20.00 -5.43
C THR A 418 -5.08 18.84 -5.03
N ARG A 419 -5.66 17.81 -4.43
CA ARG A 419 -4.97 16.63 -3.90
C ARG A 419 -4.95 15.49 -4.93
N THR A 420 -4.36 15.78 -6.10
CA THR A 420 -4.24 14.86 -7.24
C THR A 420 -2.81 14.96 -7.79
N PRO A 421 -1.99 13.88 -7.71
CA PRO A 421 -0.59 13.93 -8.12
C PRO A 421 -0.39 13.67 -9.62
N GLU A 422 0.70 14.18 -10.19
CA GLU A 422 1.34 13.55 -11.34
C GLU A 422 2.00 12.24 -10.89
N VAL A 423 1.95 11.19 -11.72
CA VAL A 423 2.49 9.87 -11.38
C VAL A 423 3.50 9.41 -12.42
N GLU A 424 4.66 8.95 -11.95
CA GLU A 424 5.69 8.35 -12.78
C GLU A 424 6.18 7.04 -12.17
N ILE A 425 5.96 5.91 -12.87
CA ILE A 425 6.39 4.56 -12.46
C ILE A 425 7.29 4.03 -13.56
N ARG A 426 8.59 3.83 -13.26
CA ARG A 426 9.59 3.42 -14.26
C ARG A 426 10.60 2.40 -13.75
N ASN A 427 11.01 1.53 -14.67
CA ASN A 427 12.06 0.54 -14.44
C ASN A 427 11.79 -0.34 -13.21
N CYS A 428 10.52 -0.64 -12.93
CA CYS A 428 10.10 -1.43 -11.80
C CYS A 428 9.79 -2.88 -12.21
N PHE A 429 9.91 -3.79 -11.24
CA PHE A 429 9.60 -5.20 -11.40
C PHE A 429 8.51 -5.63 -10.42
N PHE A 430 7.45 -6.27 -10.95
CA PHE A 430 6.29 -6.71 -10.19
C PHE A 430 6.06 -8.21 -10.37
N THR A 431 5.95 -8.95 -9.28
CA THR A 431 5.59 -10.37 -9.32
C THR A 431 5.02 -10.87 -8.00
N ARG A 432 4.45 -12.05 -8.00
CA ARG A 432 3.87 -12.70 -6.81
C ARG A 432 2.85 -11.80 -6.12
N THR A 433 1.85 -11.36 -6.87
CA THR A 433 0.63 -10.76 -6.32
C THR A 433 -0.60 -11.48 -6.88
N SER A 434 -1.59 -11.71 -6.04
CA SER A 434 -2.87 -12.32 -6.44
C SER A 434 -3.85 -11.30 -7.03
N THR A 435 -3.59 -10.03 -6.82
CA THR A 435 -4.40 -8.88 -7.24
C THR A 435 -3.78 -8.15 -8.43
N ARG A 436 -3.92 -6.84 -8.49
CA ARG A 436 -3.40 -5.97 -9.55
C ARG A 436 -1.92 -5.66 -9.30
N GLY A 437 -1.22 -5.23 -10.36
CA GLY A 437 0.16 -4.76 -10.23
C GLY A 437 0.21 -3.27 -9.85
N THR A 438 -0.55 -2.45 -10.56
CA THR A 438 -0.61 -1.00 -10.36
C THR A 438 -2.03 -0.51 -10.57
N LEU A 439 -2.56 0.20 -9.58
CA LEU A 439 -3.82 0.91 -9.65
C LEU A 439 -3.54 2.41 -9.60
N VAL A 440 -4.00 3.18 -10.58
CA VAL A 440 -3.77 4.62 -10.65
C VAL A 440 -5.02 5.36 -11.10
N THR A 441 -5.50 6.27 -10.26
CA THR A 441 -6.63 7.16 -10.54
C THR A 441 -6.25 8.60 -10.21
N THR A 442 -5.90 9.39 -11.22
CA THR A 442 -5.62 10.82 -11.08
C THR A 442 -5.89 11.56 -12.39
N PRO A 443 -6.45 12.79 -12.37
CA PRO A 443 -6.64 13.59 -13.58
C PRO A 443 -5.36 14.25 -14.08
N ARG A 444 -4.24 14.05 -13.41
CA ARG A 444 -2.94 14.58 -13.80
C ARG A 444 -2.23 13.62 -14.74
N LYS A 445 -1.06 14.05 -15.23
CA LYS A 445 -0.24 13.22 -16.10
C LYS A 445 0.23 11.95 -15.40
N VAL A 446 0.01 10.81 -16.04
CA VAL A 446 0.49 9.49 -15.60
C VAL A 446 1.43 8.91 -16.64
N VAL A 447 2.60 8.46 -16.21
CA VAL A 447 3.57 7.73 -17.06
C VAL A 447 3.92 6.42 -16.38
N ILE A 448 3.59 5.30 -17.02
CA ILE A 448 3.97 3.94 -16.60
C ILE A 448 4.84 3.38 -17.71
N ALA A 449 6.16 3.30 -17.48
CA ALA A 449 7.08 2.99 -18.57
C ALA A 449 8.25 2.11 -18.14
N ASP A 450 8.70 1.29 -19.09
CA ASP A 450 9.93 0.49 -18.94
C ASP A 450 9.86 -0.50 -17.75
N ASN A 451 8.65 -0.96 -17.37
CA ASN A 451 8.42 -1.88 -16.26
C ASN A 451 8.22 -3.31 -16.75
N VAL A 452 8.42 -4.26 -15.84
CA VAL A 452 8.11 -5.68 -16.05
C VAL A 452 7.06 -6.11 -15.05
N TYR A 453 5.90 -6.53 -15.55
CA TYR A 453 4.83 -7.16 -14.77
C TYR A 453 4.82 -8.65 -15.08
N CYS A 454 5.04 -9.47 -14.07
CA CYS A 454 5.12 -10.91 -14.22
C CYS A 454 4.13 -11.62 -13.30
N LYS A 455 3.15 -12.28 -13.91
CA LYS A 455 2.20 -13.17 -13.22
C LYS A 455 1.37 -12.46 -12.13
N THR A 456 0.91 -11.23 -12.40
CA THR A 456 -0.13 -10.62 -11.57
C THR A 456 -1.42 -11.42 -11.73
N GLY A 457 -2.09 -11.73 -10.62
CA GLY A 457 -3.30 -12.55 -10.65
C GLY A 457 -4.45 -11.87 -11.39
N MET A 458 -4.66 -10.59 -11.11
CA MET A 458 -5.58 -9.70 -11.82
C MET A 458 -4.81 -8.82 -12.82
N SER A 459 -5.41 -7.73 -13.26
CA SER A 459 -4.81 -6.81 -14.23
C SER A 459 -3.43 -6.32 -13.77
N ALA A 460 -2.46 -6.30 -14.67
CA ALA A 460 -1.17 -5.70 -14.39
C ALA A 460 -1.29 -4.20 -14.13
N ILE A 461 -2.17 -3.53 -14.89
CA ILE A 461 -2.52 -2.12 -14.69
C ILE A 461 -4.03 -2.00 -14.67
N LEU A 462 -4.57 -1.43 -13.59
CA LEU A 462 -5.98 -1.06 -13.46
C LEU A 462 -6.09 0.45 -13.32
N ILE A 463 -6.93 1.05 -14.17
CA ILE A 463 -7.37 2.44 -14.06
C ILE A 463 -8.87 2.38 -13.76
N GLU A 464 -9.22 2.74 -12.55
CA GLU A 464 -10.59 2.70 -12.07
C GLU A 464 -11.13 4.14 -11.87
N GLY A 465 -11.81 4.39 -10.87
CA GLY A 465 -12.50 5.60 -10.45
C GLY A 465 -13.85 5.15 -9.91
N ASP A 466 -14.09 5.40 -8.63
CA ASP A 466 -15.20 4.80 -7.92
C ASP A 466 -15.93 5.82 -7.04
N ALA A 467 -17.25 5.85 -7.13
CA ALA A 467 -18.15 6.67 -6.32
C ALA A 467 -19.22 5.81 -5.58
N GLU A 468 -19.08 4.49 -5.52
CA GLU A 468 -20.09 3.58 -4.97
C GLU A 468 -19.52 2.48 -4.04
N GLY A 469 -18.29 2.02 -4.27
CA GLY A 469 -17.65 0.95 -3.50
C GLY A 469 -16.59 1.49 -2.53
N TRP A 470 -15.36 1.61 -2.97
CA TRP A 470 -14.25 2.13 -2.18
C TRP A 470 -14.22 3.65 -2.09
N TYR A 471 -14.92 4.35 -2.98
CA TYR A 471 -14.91 5.80 -3.10
C TYR A 471 -13.52 6.37 -3.43
N GLU A 472 -12.71 5.61 -4.13
CA GLU A 472 -11.41 6.02 -4.64
C GLU A 472 -11.61 6.84 -5.90
N SER A 473 -11.31 8.14 -5.84
CA SER A 473 -11.62 9.07 -6.89
C SER A 473 -10.51 9.23 -7.93
N GLY A 474 -10.88 9.61 -9.10
CA GLY A 474 -10.07 10.25 -10.09
C GLY A 474 -10.22 9.71 -11.51
N PRO A 475 -11.11 10.25 -12.36
CA PRO A 475 -11.04 10.00 -13.80
C PRO A 475 -9.69 10.46 -14.34
N VAL A 476 -9.04 9.62 -15.17
CA VAL A 476 -7.75 9.99 -15.80
C VAL A 476 -7.95 10.84 -17.05
N LYS A 477 -6.99 11.72 -17.34
CA LYS A 477 -7.05 12.69 -18.46
C LYS A 477 -5.80 12.69 -19.36
N ASP A 478 -4.69 12.10 -18.93
CA ASP A 478 -3.45 12.00 -19.71
C ASP A 478 -2.61 10.84 -19.18
N VAL A 479 -2.71 9.67 -19.82
CA VAL A 479 -1.99 8.46 -19.43
C VAL A 479 -1.12 7.96 -20.58
N LEU A 480 0.12 7.68 -20.28
CA LEU A 480 1.06 7.01 -21.18
C LEU A 480 1.59 5.71 -20.55
N ILE A 481 1.21 4.58 -21.13
CA ILE A 481 1.71 3.25 -20.80
C ILE A 481 2.61 2.81 -21.95
N ARG A 482 3.94 2.78 -21.73
CA ARG A 482 4.86 2.49 -22.83
C ARG A 482 6.03 1.60 -22.46
N ASN A 483 6.51 0.83 -23.44
CA ASN A 483 7.71 -0.02 -23.32
C ASN A 483 7.69 -0.96 -22.11
N ASN A 484 6.52 -1.33 -21.61
CA ASN A 484 6.40 -2.30 -20.52
C ASN A 484 6.35 -3.71 -21.09
N THR A 485 6.79 -4.69 -20.30
CA THR A 485 6.64 -6.11 -20.59
C THR A 485 5.66 -6.72 -19.61
N PHE A 486 4.62 -7.36 -20.16
CA PHE A 486 3.59 -8.06 -19.39
C PHE A 486 3.70 -9.56 -19.65
N ILE A 487 3.95 -10.37 -18.62
CA ILE A 487 4.18 -11.81 -18.73
C ILE A 487 3.14 -12.54 -17.89
N ASP A 488 2.25 -13.28 -18.54
CA ASP A 488 1.24 -14.16 -17.90
C ASP A 488 0.45 -13.42 -16.79
N CYS A 489 -0.04 -12.21 -17.09
CA CYS A 489 -0.85 -11.40 -16.17
C CYS A 489 -2.36 -11.66 -16.37
N ALA A 490 -3.18 -11.26 -15.39
CA ALA A 490 -4.65 -11.37 -15.39
C ALA A 490 -5.18 -12.82 -15.49
N TRP A 491 -4.42 -13.79 -15.06
CA TRP A 491 -4.79 -15.23 -15.17
C TRP A 491 -5.84 -15.65 -14.13
N ASN A 492 -5.93 -14.98 -12.97
CA ASN A 492 -6.87 -15.31 -11.88
C ASN A 492 -8.25 -14.66 -12.04
N GLY A 493 -8.45 -13.85 -13.06
CA GLY A 493 -9.68 -13.11 -13.28
C GLY A 493 -9.70 -11.73 -12.60
N GLY A 494 -10.80 -11.37 -11.97
CA GLY A 494 -11.03 -10.03 -11.39
C GLY A 494 -11.87 -9.15 -12.32
N PRO A 495 -12.10 -7.87 -11.95
CA PRO A 495 -12.83 -6.94 -12.79
C PRO A 495 -12.18 -6.86 -14.18
N ALA A 496 -13.00 -6.93 -15.22
CA ALA A 496 -12.59 -6.81 -16.60
C ALA A 496 -11.63 -7.86 -17.17
N ARG A 497 -10.97 -8.67 -16.38
CA ARG A 497 -10.11 -9.83 -16.77
C ARG A 497 -9.14 -9.56 -17.92
N ALA A 498 -8.55 -8.40 -17.99
CA ALA A 498 -7.59 -8.01 -19.02
C ALA A 498 -6.24 -7.62 -18.39
N VAL A 499 -5.16 -7.69 -19.17
CA VAL A 499 -3.82 -7.30 -18.72
C VAL A 499 -3.79 -5.83 -18.32
N ILE A 500 -4.38 -4.95 -19.15
CA ILE A 500 -4.64 -3.55 -18.83
C ILE A 500 -6.16 -3.36 -18.81
N ALA A 501 -6.68 -2.79 -17.73
CA ALA A 501 -8.10 -2.52 -17.57
C ALA A 501 -8.37 -1.05 -17.26
N LEU A 502 -9.25 -0.42 -18.05
CA LEU A 502 -9.84 0.89 -17.80
C LEU A 502 -11.29 0.63 -17.39
N HIS A 503 -11.57 0.63 -16.07
CA HIS A 503 -12.81 0.07 -15.53
C HIS A 503 -13.44 1.01 -14.48
N PRO A 504 -13.95 2.20 -14.90
CA PRO A 504 -14.65 3.10 -13.97
C PRO A 504 -15.98 2.49 -13.51
N SER A 505 -16.39 2.81 -12.28
CA SER A 505 -17.61 2.24 -11.66
C SER A 505 -18.93 2.82 -12.21
N ASN A 506 -18.87 3.75 -13.18
CA ASN A 506 -20.07 4.40 -13.71
C ASN A 506 -21.09 3.39 -14.25
N THR A 507 -22.36 3.54 -13.83
CA THR A 507 -23.50 2.73 -14.27
C THR A 507 -24.19 3.35 -15.50
N LEU A 508 -24.06 4.66 -15.68
CA LEU A 508 -24.50 5.37 -16.88
C LEU A 508 -23.31 5.58 -17.81
N VAL A 509 -23.30 4.84 -18.92
CA VAL A 509 -22.25 4.90 -19.94
C VAL A 509 -22.74 5.80 -21.09
N ASP A 510 -22.04 6.92 -21.31
CA ASP A 510 -22.28 7.82 -22.42
C ASP A 510 -20.99 7.99 -23.25
N PRO A 511 -20.93 7.46 -24.47
CA PRO A 511 -19.74 7.55 -25.31
C PRO A 511 -19.36 9.00 -25.68
N GLU A 512 -20.33 9.92 -25.70
CA GLU A 512 -20.03 11.33 -25.99
C GLU A 512 -19.37 12.05 -24.80
N HIS A 513 -19.57 11.54 -23.58
CA HIS A 513 -18.99 12.07 -22.35
C HIS A 513 -18.27 10.96 -21.58
N PRO A 514 -17.14 10.45 -22.09
CA PRO A 514 -16.40 9.37 -21.44
C PRO A 514 -15.82 9.79 -20.09
N VAL A 515 -15.67 8.83 -19.19
CA VAL A 515 -15.06 9.05 -17.86
C VAL A 515 -13.56 9.28 -17.98
N HIS A 516 -12.89 8.39 -18.70
CA HIS A 516 -11.44 8.46 -18.92
C HIS A 516 -11.13 9.08 -20.29
N GLU A 517 -9.99 9.76 -20.38
CA GLU A 517 -9.58 10.43 -21.63
C GLU A 517 -8.08 10.27 -21.86
N ASN A 518 -7.69 10.29 -23.16
CA ASN A 518 -6.31 10.34 -23.62
C ASN A 518 -5.41 9.27 -23.00
N VAL A 519 -5.80 8.01 -23.14
CA VAL A 519 -5.01 6.85 -22.71
C VAL A 519 -4.25 6.28 -23.89
N ARG A 520 -2.91 6.27 -23.79
CA ARG A 520 -2.00 5.82 -24.85
C ARG A 520 -1.19 4.63 -24.38
N ILE A 521 -1.35 3.49 -25.05
CA ILE A 521 -0.69 2.20 -24.77
C ILE A 521 0.20 1.90 -25.97
N ILE A 522 1.51 2.16 -25.88
CA ILE A 522 2.40 2.22 -27.02
C ILE A 522 3.69 1.45 -26.78
N GLY A 523 4.11 0.60 -27.74
CA GLY A 523 5.40 -0.06 -27.73
C GLY A 523 5.58 -1.08 -26.59
N ASN A 524 4.49 -1.65 -26.06
CA ASN A 524 4.56 -2.64 -25.00
C ASN A 524 4.64 -4.06 -25.58
N ARG A 525 5.19 -4.99 -24.79
CA ARG A 525 5.21 -6.42 -25.11
C ARG A 525 4.29 -7.17 -24.17
N PHE A 526 3.36 -7.92 -24.74
CA PHE A 526 2.39 -8.77 -24.03
C PHE A 526 2.66 -10.24 -24.32
N GLN A 527 2.90 -11.04 -23.28
CA GLN A 527 2.97 -12.49 -23.33
C GLN A 527 1.77 -13.06 -22.55
N VAL A 528 0.73 -13.51 -23.26
CA VAL A 528 -0.58 -13.79 -22.67
C VAL A 528 -0.97 -15.27 -22.75
N SER A 529 -1.66 -15.75 -21.73
CA SER A 529 -2.21 -17.11 -21.65
C SER A 529 -3.66 -17.21 -22.19
N GLY A 530 -4.00 -16.36 -23.20
CA GLY A 530 -5.34 -16.30 -23.80
C GLY A 530 -6.27 -15.31 -23.10
N ASN A 531 -5.80 -14.49 -22.18
CA ASN A 531 -6.57 -13.40 -21.58
C ASN A 531 -6.58 -12.19 -22.50
N PRO A 532 -7.64 -11.34 -22.46
CA PRO A 532 -7.64 -10.07 -23.17
C PRO A 532 -6.45 -9.20 -22.74
N VAL A 533 -5.85 -8.49 -23.71
CA VAL A 533 -4.76 -7.54 -23.41
C VAL A 533 -5.31 -6.23 -22.89
N LEU A 534 -6.51 -5.84 -23.34
CA LEU A 534 -7.14 -4.58 -22.97
C LEU A 534 -8.64 -4.75 -22.74
N TYR A 535 -9.11 -4.27 -21.61
CA TYR A 535 -10.50 -3.91 -21.37
C TYR A 535 -10.59 -2.39 -21.23
N ALA A 536 -11.52 -1.76 -21.92
CA ALA A 536 -11.76 -0.33 -21.76
C ALA A 536 -13.25 0.00 -21.73
N LYS A 537 -13.68 0.68 -20.67
CA LYS A 537 -15.03 1.18 -20.49
C LYS A 537 -14.99 2.69 -20.41
N SER A 538 -15.95 3.35 -21.08
CA SER A 538 -16.19 4.80 -20.98
C SER A 538 -14.89 5.63 -21.14
N THR A 539 -14.15 5.35 -22.23
CA THR A 539 -12.85 5.98 -22.50
C THR A 539 -12.84 6.67 -23.87
N GLY A 540 -12.43 7.94 -23.91
CA GLY A 540 -12.21 8.71 -25.13
C GLY A 540 -10.73 8.95 -25.42
N GLY A 541 -10.37 9.01 -26.72
CA GLY A 541 -8.96 9.19 -27.12
C GLY A 541 -8.05 8.05 -26.71
N LEU A 542 -8.57 6.82 -26.74
CA LEU A 542 -7.82 5.60 -26.49
C LEU A 542 -6.96 5.24 -27.71
N VAL A 543 -5.66 5.07 -27.52
CA VAL A 543 -4.71 4.66 -28.56
C VAL A 543 -3.94 3.43 -28.09
N PHE A 544 -4.03 2.35 -28.84
CA PHE A 544 -3.24 1.13 -28.67
C PHE A 544 -2.49 0.85 -29.97
N ARG A 545 -1.16 1.04 -29.99
CA ARG A 545 -0.35 0.86 -31.21
C ARG A 545 1.10 0.46 -30.91
N ASP A 546 1.80 -0.02 -31.92
CA ASP A 546 3.20 -0.43 -31.84
C ASP A 546 3.45 -1.46 -30.70
N ASN A 547 2.43 -2.24 -30.32
CA ASN A 547 2.51 -3.25 -29.27
C ASN A 547 2.68 -4.64 -29.86
N THR A 548 3.55 -5.46 -29.27
CA THR A 548 3.73 -6.85 -29.64
C THR A 548 2.90 -7.75 -28.73
N ILE A 549 2.10 -8.67 -29.31
CA ILE A 549 1.29 -9.63 -28.55
C ILE A 549 1.73 -11.04 -28.91
N GLU A 550 2.24 -11.77 -27.93
CA GLU A 550 2.68 -13.16 -28.06
C GLU A 550 1.79 -14.08 -27.21
N THR A 551 1.29 -15.14 -27.79
CA THR A 551 0.52 -16.16 -27.07
C THR A 551 1.48 -17.17 -26.44
N LEU A 552 1.34 -17.43 -25.15
CA LEU A 552 2.11 -18.46 -24.45
C LEU A 552 1.69 -19.86 -24.89
N PRO A 553 2.58 -20.88 -24.84
CA PRO A 553 2.31 -22.23 -25.37
C PRO A 553 1.05 -22.91 -24.77
N ASP A 554 0.76 -22.64 -23.49
CA ASP A 554 -0.37 -23.24 -22.77
C ASP A 554 -1.63 -22.36 -22.77
N ALA A 555 -1.71 -21.39 -23.67
CA ALA A 555 -2.81 -20.45 -23.73
C ALA A 555 -4.15 -21.11 -24.09
N LEU A 556 -5.21 -20.67 -23.45
CA LEU A 556 -6.57 -21.05 -23.78
C LEU A 556 -6.96 -20.42 -25.15
N PRO A 557 -7.49 -21.19 -26.12
CA PRO A 557 -7.84 -20.64 -27.42
C PRO A 557 -9.08 -19.73 -27.38
N GLY A 558 -9.10 -18.73 -28.25
CA GLY A 558 -10.32 -18.09 -28.73
C GLY A 558 -10.94 -17.00 -27.87
N ARG A 559 -10.17 -16.23 -27.09
CA ARG A 559 -10.69 -15.02 -26.42
C ARG A 559 -10.39 -13.77 -27.24
N ASP A 560 -11.30 -12.79 -27.19
CA ASP A 560 -11.08 -11.48 -27.78
C ASP A 560 -9.89 -10.79 -27.08
N LEU A 561 -9.00 -10.22 -27.89
CA LEU A 561 -7.83 -9.45 -27.36
C LEU A 561 -8.27 -8.14 -26.74
N PHE A 562 -9.36 -7.55 -27.24
CA PHE A 562 -9.88 -6.25 -26.83
C PHE A 562 -11.36 -6.38 -26.45
N ILE A 563 -11.71 -5.80 -25.31
CA ILE A 563 -13.10 -5.65 -24.87
C ILE A 563 -13.35 -4.16 -24.66
N LEU A 564 -14.26 -3.59 -25.46
CA LEU A 564 -14.57 -2.16 -25.41
C LEU A 564 -16.04 -1.93 -25.07
N GLU A 565 -16.33 -1.02 -24.14
CA GLU A 565 -17.66 -0.68 -23.69
C GLU A 565 -17.82 0.86 -23.63
N GLY A 566 -18.63 1.43 -24.51
CA GLY A 566 -18.89 2.87 -24.54
C GLY A 566 -17.64 3.73 -24.69
N CYS A 567 -16.68 3.27 -25.49
CA CYS A 567 -15.50 4.05 -25.83
C CYS A 567 -15.76 4.96 -27.03
N LYS A 568 -15.16 6.16 -27.03
CA LYS A 568 -15.25 7.10 -28.14
C LYS A 568 -14.01 7.04 -29.01
N ASP A 569 -14.19 6.76 -30.31
CA ASP A 569 -13.16 6.77 -31.35
C ASP A 569 -11.83 6.10 -30.96
N PRO A 570 -11.85 4.82 -30.51
CA PRO A 570 -10.62 4.12 -30.14
C PRO A 570 -9.77 3.78 -31.36
N VAL A 571 -8.46 4.00 -31.27
CA VAL A 571 -7.49 3.57 -32.29
C VAL A 571 -6.78 2.31 -31.78
N LEU A 572 -7.02 1.18 -32.44
CA LEU A 572 -6.42 -0.12 -32.10
C LEU A 572 -5.65 -0.64 -33.31
N GLU A 573 -4.33 -0.66 -33.19
CA GLU A 573 -3.42 -1.22 -34.21
C GLU A 573 -2.72 -2.45 -33.62
N THR A 574 -2.90 -3.61 -34.26
CA THR A 574 -2.18 -4.85 -33.93
C THR A 574 -1.29 -5.17 -35.11
N GLU A 575 0.01 -5.33 -34.88
CA GLU A 575 0.93 -5.91 -35.85
C GLU A 575 0.80 -7.45 -35.90
#